data_7d5f27a105a558edcfa6f1860ce520c1
#
_entry.id   7d5f27a105a558edcfa6f1860ce520c1
#
_cell.length_a   1.000
_cell.length_b   1.000
_cell.length_c   1.000
_cell.angle_alpha   90.00
_cell.angle_beta   90.00
_cell.angle_gamma   90.00
#
_symmetry.space_group_name_H-M   'P 1'
#
loop_
_entity.id
_entity.type
_entity.pdbx_description
1 polymer ?
#
loop_
_entity_poly.entity_id
_entity_poly.type
_entity_poly.pdbx_seq_one_letter_code
_entity_poly.pdbx_strand_id
1 'polypeptide(L)'
;MRTTFTFIPLLLALVLGGCTRNADDAAAPAPLTKLDTQRQRASYVAGLDTARTLAPVRNEIDLEVMIQALRTANAGQTPLLDAAAADAARREFTAHLRDVRTEKQKQLAQKNQAEEERFLAENARRPGVTSTSSGLQFEVLQASTGATTQPTDTVKIDYRSKLLNGQVLEDTYASGHPAIIALNQVSMPGWQEAMRLMHTGGKYTFWVPAKLGYGESGSGDIEPNAMLTIEAELLEIATPGVKLDND
;
A
#
# COMPACT_ATOMS: atom_id res chain seq x y z
N MET A 1 -35.87 -80.95 -62.88
CA MET A 1 -34.66 -80.42 -62.16
C MET A 1 -34.99 -78.97 -61.79
N ARG A 2 -35.33 -78.79 -60.50
CA ARG A 2 -35.72 -77.49 -59.98
C ARG A 2 -34.58 -76.95 -59.12
N THR A 3 -33.96 -75.90 -59.45
CA THR A 3 -32.94 -75.21 -58.69
C THR A 3 -33.60 -74.04 -57.97
N THR A 4 -33.69 -74.16 -56.65
CA THR A 4 -34.19 -73.13 -55.70
C THR A 4 -33.08 -72.16 -55.37
N PHE A 5 -33.23 -70.87 -55.74
CA PHE A 5 -32.39 -69.78 -55.32
C PHE A 5 -32.87 -69.26 -53.98
N THR A 6 -32.03 -69.33 -52.99
CA THR A 6 -32.29 -68.80 -51.64
C THR A 6 -31.73 -67.39 -51.56
N PHE A 7 -32.62 -66.37 -51.42
CA PHE A 7 -32.27 -64.99 -51.14
C PHE A 7 -31.96 -64.83 -49.64
N ILE A 8 -30.75 -64.34 -49.33
CA ILE A 8 -30.37 -63.92 -47.96
C ILE A 8 -30.53 -62.38 -47.96
N PRO A 9 -31.34 -61.77 -47.07
CA PRO A 9 -31.39 -60.34 -46.88
C PRO A 9 -30.23 -59.86 -46.03
N LEU A 10 -29.38 -58.98 -46.59
CA LEU A 10 -28.30 -58.28 -45.91
C LEU A 10 -28.92 -57.20 -45.00
N LEU A 11 -28.95 -57.42 -43.70
CA LEU A 11 -29.37 -56.42 -42.70
C LEU A 11 -28.22 -55.40 -42.54
N LEU A 12 -28.38 -54.19 -43.05
CA LEU A 12 -27.51 -53.07 -42.87
C LEU A 12 -27.80 -52.40 -41.49
N ALA A 13 -27.06 -52.72 -40.46
CA ALA A 13 -27.15 -52.06 -39.17
C ALA A 13 -26.49 -50.71 -39.23
N LEU A 14 -27.26 -49.61 -39.32
CA LEU A 14 -26.79 -48.25 -39.11
C LEU A 14 -26.46 -48.06 -37.63
N VAL A 15 -25.18 -48.09 -37.28
CA VAL A 15 -24.69 -47.65 -35.97
C VAL A 15 -24.61 -46.14 -35.99
N LEU A 16 -25.65 -45.49 -35.46
CA LEU A 16 -25.61 -44.06 -35.10
C LEU A 16 -24.74 -43.91 -33.87
N GLY A 17 -23.42 -43.76 -34.08
CA GLY A 17 -22.49 -43.32 -33.07
C GLY A 17 -22.77 -41.88 -32.70
N GLY A 18 -23.68 -41.62 -31.77
CA GLY A 18 -23.88 -40.33 -31.16
C GLY A 18 -22.65 -40.00 -30.30
N CYS A 19 -21.69 -39.27 -30.82
CA CYS A 19 -20.70 -38.59 -30.00
C CYS A 19 -21.42 -37.47 -29.22
N THR A 20 -21.91 -37.76 -28.03
CA THR A 20 -22.22 -36.73 -27.06
C THR A 20 -20.86 -36.13 -26.62
N ARG A 21 -20.46 -35.03 -27.24
CA ARG A 21 -19.42 -34.19 -26.68
C ARG A 21 -19.97 -33.65 -25.37
N ASN A 22 -19.44 -34.16 -24.25
CA ASN A 22 -19.60 -33.51 -22.96
C ASN A 22 -19.01 -32.12 -23.08
N ALA A 23 -19.83 -31.09 -22.88
CA ALA A 23 -19.45 -29.69 -22.96
C ALA A 23 -18.59 -29.23 -21.76
N ASP A 24 -18.23 -30.15 -20.85
CA ASP A 24 -17.61 -29.81 -19.55
C ASP A 24 -16.10 -30.00 -19.50
N ASP A 25 -15.44 -30.35 -20.61
CA ASP A 25 -13.98 -30.51 -20.65
C ASP A 25 -13.32 -29.50 -21.61
N ALA A 26 -13.66 -28.21 -21.46
CA ALA A 26 -12.93 -27.15 -22.12
C ALA A 26 -11.64 -26.94 -21.31
N ALA A 27 -10.57 -27.67 -21.64
CA ALA A 27 -9.23 -27.39 -21.15
C ALA A 27 -8.95 -25.88 -21.25
N ALA A 28 -8.36 -25.32 -20.20
CA ALA A 28 -7.97 -23.90 -20.22
C ALA A 28 -7.20 -23.60 -21.50
N PRO A 29 -7.49 -22.48 -22.18
CA PRO A 29 -6.79 -22.15 -23.42
C PRO A 29 -5.28 -22.09 -23.15
N ALA A 30 -4.49 -22.64 -24.06
CA ALA A 30 -3.04 -22.60 -23.96
C ALA A 30 -2.55 -21.16 -23.74
N PRO A 31 -1.53 -20.96 -22.90
CA PRO A 31 -1.04 -19.62 -22.61
C PRO A 31 -0.60 -18.92 -23.91
N LEU A 32 -1.01 -17.66 -24.07
CA LEU A 32 -0.62 -16.84 -25.22
C LEU A 32 0.87 -16.55 -25.14
N THR A 33 1.60 -16.94 -26.17
CA THR A 33 3.04 -16.67 -26.29
C THR A 33 3.36 -15.45 -27.16
N LYS A 34 2.36 -14.93 -27.91
CA LYS A 34 2.55 -13.88 -28.90
C LYS A 34 1.22 -13.14 -29.15
N LEU A 35 1.31 -11.86 -29.45
CA LEU A 35 0.18 -10.97 -29.78
C LEU A 35 0.39 -10.39 -31.18
N ASP A 36 -0.26 -10.96 -32.18
CA ASP A 36 0.00 -10.66 -33.59
C ASP A 36 -0.80 -9.46 -34.08
N THR A 37 -2.02 -9.26 -33.60
CA THR A 37 -2.92 -8.20 -34.06
C THR A 37 -3.03 -7.04 -33.08
N GLN A 38 -3.38 -5.85 -33.58
CA GLN A 38 -3.68 -4.69 -32.76
C GLN A 38 -4.79 -4.98 -31.75
N ARG A 39 -5.84 -5.70 -32.17
CA ARG A 39 -6.95 -6.08 -31.29
C ARG A 39 -6.49 -6.96 -30.12
N GLN A 40 -5.61 -7.95 -30.38
CA GLN A 40 -5.06 -8.79 -29.31
C GLN A 40 -4.24 -7.98 -28.32
N ARG A 41 -3.37 -7.08 -28.81
CA ARG A 41 -2.57 -6.20 -27.95
C ARG A 41 -3.44 -5.28 -27.09
N ALA A 42 -4.48 -4.67 -27.69
CA ALA A 42 -5.41 -3.82 -26.95
C ALA A 42 -6.17 -4.61 -25.87
N SER A 43 -6.66 -5.82 -26.18
CA SER A 43 -7.36 -6.68 -25.23
C SER A 43 -6.45 -7.12 -24.09
N TYR A 44 -5.18 -7.43 -24.37
CA TYR A 44 -4.20 -7.81 -23.37
C TYR A 44 -3.88 -6.65 -22.42
N VAL A 45 -3.70 -5.43 -22.95
CA VAL A 45 -3.51 -4.22 -22.14
C VAL A 45 -4.71 -3.98 -21.23
N ALA A 46 -5.94 -4.06 -21.75
CA ALA A 46 -7.15 -3.93 -20.95
C ALA A 46 -7.20 -4.95 -19.79
N GLY A 47 -6.77 -6.19 -20.05
CA GLY A 47 -6.63 -7.22 -19.01
C GLY A 47 -5.59 -6.86 -17.94
N LEU A 48 -4.41 -6.35 -18.35
CA LEU A 48 -3.37 -5.90 -17.42
C LEU A 48 -3.83 -4.72 -16.57
N ASP A 49 -4.55 -3.76 -17.14
CA ASP A 49 -5.08 -2.60 -16.42
C ASP A 49 -6.16 -3.03 -15.42
N THR A 50 -7.02 -3.97 -15.80
CA THR A 50 -7.98 -4.58 -14.88
C THR A 50 -7.27 -5.29 -13.73
N ALA A 51 -6.22 -6.08 -14.00
CA ALA A 51 -5.43 -6.77 -12.97
C ALA A 51 -4.76 -5.79 -12.00
N ARG A 52 -4.25 -4.65 -12.49
CA ARG A 52 -3.71 -3.58 -11.62
C ARG A 52 -4.78 -2.98 -10.71
N THR A 53 -5.97 -2.71 -11.24
CA THR A 53 -7.10 -2.19 -10.47
C THR A 53 -7.55 -3.17 -9.39
N LEU A 54 -7.49 -4.48 -9.68
CA LEU A 54 -7.88 -5.54 -8.75
C LEU A 54 -6.76 -5.94 -7.78
N ALA A 55 -5.52 -5.49 -7.99
CA ALA A 55 -4.37 -5.88 -7.18
C ALA A 55 -4.59 -5.74 -5.66
N PRO A 56 -5.23 -4.65 -5.14
CA PRO A 56 -5.47 -4.51 -3.70
C PRO A 56 -6.43 -5.55 -3.11
N VAL A 57 -7.28 -6.16 -3.95
CA VAL A 57 -8.35 -7.09 -3.54
C VAL A 57 -8.21 -8.47 -4.20
N ARG A 58 -7.08 -8.74 -4.83
CA ARG A 58 -6.88 -9.97 -5.62
C ARG A 58 -7.09 -11.28 -4.85
N ASN A 59 -6.81 -11.27 -3.55
CA ASN A 59 -6.95 -12.44 -2.69
C ASN A 59 -8.41 -12.65 -2.21
N GLU A 60 -9.28 -11.67 -2.47
CA GLU A 60 -10.70 -11.66 -2.09
C GLU A 60 -11.61 -11.93 -3.31
N ILE A 61 -11.03 -12.22 -4.47
CA ILE A 61 -11.74 -12.43 -5.73
C ILE A 61 -11.34 -13.79 -6.32
N ASP A 62 -12.34 -14.56 -6.75
CA ASP A 62 -12.13 -15.71 -7.61
C ASP A 62 -12.01 -15.27 -9.07
N LEU A 63 -10.79 -15.35 -9.60
CA LEU A 63 -10.48 -14.90 -10.95
C LEU A 63 -11.22 -15.69 -12.03
N GLU A 64 -11.40 -17.01 -11.84
CA GLU A 64 -12.06 -17.85 -12.82
C GLU A 64 -13.56 -17.54 -12.91
N VAL A 65 -14.20 -17.31 -11.77
CA VAL A 65 -15.61 -16.86 -11.72
C VAL A 65 -15.77 -15.50 -12.39
N MET A 66 -14.82 -14.58 -12.17
CA MET A 66 -14.83 -13.26 -12.83
C MET A 66 -14.68 -13.39 -14.35
N ILE A 67 -13.77 -14.25 -14.83
CA ILE A 67 -13.58 -14.52 -16.26
C ILE A 67 -14.86 -15.11 -16.85
N GLN A 68 -15.52 -16.03 -16.17
CA GLN A 68 -16.78 -16.60 -16.61
C GLN A 68 -17.89 -15.53 -16.73
N ALA A 69 -18.00 -14.65 -15.75
CA ALA A 69 -18.95 -13.54 -15.78
C ALA A 69 -18.71 -12.60 -16.99
N LEU A 70 -17.44 -12.29 -17.28
CA LEU A 70 -17.06 -11.51 -18.46
C LEU A 70 -17.46 -12.22 -19.77
N ARG A 71 -17.26 -13.53 -19.88
CA ARG A 71 -17.69 -14.33 -21.04
C ARG A 71 -19.21 -14.31 -21.22
N THR A 72 -19.96 -14.51 -20.12
CA THR A 72 -21.43 -14.47 -20.11
C THR A 72 -21.95 -13.13 -20.60
N ALA A 73 -21.41 -12.02 -20.04
CA ALA A 73 -21.81 -10.67 -20.42
C ALA A 73 -21.46 -10.36 -21.89
N ASN A 74 -20.25 -10.72 -22.35
CA ASN A 74 -19.81 -10.48 -23.73
C ASN A 74 -20.62 -11.29 -24.75
N ALA A 75 -21.15 -12.46 -24.37
CA ALA A 75 -22.01 -13.29 -25.22
C ALA A 75 -23.47 -12.85 -25.18
N GLY A 76 -23.86 -11.83 -24.41
CA GLY A 76 -25.25 -11.38 -24.25
C GLY A 76 -26.14 -12.44 -23.55
N GLN A 77 -25.55 -13.36 -22.80
CA GLN A 77 -26.26 -14.40 -22.04
C GLN A 77 -26.84 -13.83 -20.74
N THR A 78 -27.87 -14.48 -20.22
CA THR A 78 -28.46 -14.08 -18.94
C THR A 78 -27.49 -14.33 -17.80
N PRO A 79 -27.18 -13.29 -16.96
CA PRO A 79 -26.34 -13.44 -15.78
C PRO A 79 -26.93 -14.42 -14.79
N LEU A 80 -26.07 -15.10 -14.02
CA LEU A 80 -26.49 -16.01 -12.93
C LEU A 80 -27.14 -15.27 -11.75
N LEU A 81 -26.78 -14.00 -11.56
CA LEU A 81 -27.38 -13.14 -10.54
C LEU A 81 -28.30 -12.12 -11.23
N ASP A 82 -29.51 -11.98 -10.71
CA ASP A 82 -30.37 -10.86 -11.06
C ASP A 82 -29.85 -9.54 -10.44
N ALA A 83 -30.48 -8.41 -10.76
CA ALA A 83 -30.03 -7.11 -10.28
C ALA A 83 -30.04 -7.00 -8.74
N ALA A 84 -31.05 -7.56 -8.09
CA ALA A 84 -31.20 -7.50 -6.62
C ALA A 84 -30.13 -8.35 -5.93
N ALA A 85 -29.90 -9.57 -6.43
CA ALA A 85 -28.84 -10.44 -5.92
C ALA A 85 -27.44 -9.87 -6.16
N ALA A 86 -27.20 -9.27 -7.32
CA ALA A 86 -25.94 -8.59 -7.62
C ALA A 86 -25.69 -7.39 -6.69
N ASP A 87 -26.73 -6.60 -6.37
CA ASP A 87 -26.62 -5.48 -5.44
C ASP A 87 -26.40 -5.97 -3.99
N ALA A 88 -27.01 -7.07 -3.58
CA ALA A 88 -26.74 -7.70 -2.29
C ALA A 88 -25.28 -8.16 -2.19
N ALA A 89 -24.78 -8.88 -3.19
CA ALA A 89 -23.39 -9.33 -3.25
C ALA A 89 -22.37 -8.18 -3.21
N ARG A 90 -22.65 -7.07 -3.90
CA ARG A 90 -21.79 -5.86 -3.82
C ARG A 90 -21.73 -5.28 -2.41
N ARG A 91 -22.87 -5.21 -1.71
CA ARG A 91 -22.88 -4.71 -0.32
C ARG A 91 -22.11 -5.62 0.62
N GLU A 92 -22.32 -6.92 0.51
CA GLU A 92 -21.61 -7.93 1.31
C GLU A 92 -20.10 -7.87 1.06
N PHE A 93 -19.68 -7.82 -0.20
CA PHE A 93 -18.27 -7.71 -0.56
C PHE A 93 -17.64 -6.42 -0.04
N THR A 94 -18.35 -5.29 -0.15
CA THR A 94 -17.88 -4.00 0.39
C THR A 94 -17.72 -4.05 1.91
N ALA A 95 -18.65 -4.69 2.62
CA ALA A 95 -18.54 -4.89 4.06
C ALA A 95 -17.34 -5.78 4.41
N HIS A 96 -17.20 -6.93 3.72
CA HIS A 96 -16.06 -7.83 3.88
C HIS A 96 -14.71 -7.13 3.68
N LEU A 97 -14.55 -6.36 2.59
CA LEU A 97 -13.31 -5.61 2.34
C LEU A 97 -13.01 -4.57 3.44
N ARG A 98 -14.04 -3.96 4.02
CA ARG A 98 -13.88 -3.05 5.15
C ARG A 98 -13.36 -3.77 6.38
N ASP A 99 -13.92 -4.94 6.68
CA ASP A 99 -13.53 -5.76 7.83
C ASP A 99 -12.08 -6.27 7.67
N VAL A 100 -11.72 -6.78 6.49
CA VAL A 100 -10.35 -7.20 6.16
C VAL A 100 -9.36 -6.05 6.32
N ARG A 101 -9.71 -4.85 5.83
CA ARG A 101 -8.87 -3.66 5.99
C ARG A 101 -8.70 -3.27 7.45
N THR A 102 -9.78 -3.29 8.23
CA THR A 102 -9.78 -2.95 9.65
C THR A 102 -8.90 -3.92 10.44
N GLU A 103 -9.04 -5.20 10.19
CA GLU A 103 -8.22 -6.22 10.86
C GLU A 103 -6.74 -6.08 10.49
N LYS A 104 -6.43 -5.85 9.23
CA LYS A 104 -5.06 -5.58 8.78
C LYS A 104 -4.45 -4.36 9.46
N GLN A 105 -5.21 -3.25 9.55
CA GLN A 105 -4.75 -2.04 10.24
C GLN A 105 -4.48 -2.30 11.73
N LYS A 106 -5.35 -3.07 12.38
CA LYS A 106 -5.17 -3.46 13.79
C LYS A 106 -3.90 -4.31 13.99
N GLN A 107 -3.66 -5.29 13.12
CA GLN A 107 -2.47 -6.12 13.19
C GLN A 107 -1.20 -5.30 12.97
N LEU A 108 -1.20 -4.38 12.01
CA LEU A 108 -0.09 -3.45 11.78
C LEU A 108 0.15 -2.54 12.99
N ALA A 109 -0.91 -1.98 13.56
CA ALA A 109 -0.82 -1.15 14.76
C ALA A 109 -0.18 -1.89 15.95
N GLN A 110 -0.60 -3.12 16.20
CA GLN A 110 -0.05 -3.95 17.26
C GLN A 110 1.42 -4.31 17.03
N LYS A 111 1.76 -4.69 15.78
CA LYS A 111 3.13 -4.99 15.37
C LYS A 111 4.03 -3.76 15.58
N ASN A 112 3.62 -2.62 15.04
CA ASN A 112 4.42 -1.40 15.09
C ASN A 112 4.59 -0.90 16.51
N GLN A 113 3.56 -1.00 17.37
CA GLN A 113 3.65 -0.67 18.79
C GLN A 113 4.68 -1.55 19.52
N ALA A 114 4.64 -2.87 19.30
CA ALA A 114 5.59 -3.78 19.94
C ALA A 114 7.04 -3.54 19.47
N GLU A 115 7.22 -3.21 18.18
CA GLU A 115 8.53 -2.85 17.63
C GLU A 115 9.03 -1.52 18.18
N GLU A 116 8.17 -0.51 18.31
CA GLU A 116 8.48 0.78 18.92
C GLU A 116 8.93 0.60 20.39
N GLU A 117 8.12 -0.10 21.22
CA GLU A 117 8.41 -0.33 22.62
C GLU A 117 9.77 -1.00 22.81
N ARG A 118 10.05 -2.04 22.04
CA ARG A 118 11.35 -2.73 22.06
C ARG A 118 12.48 -1.79 21.66
N PHE A 119 12.32 -1.11 20.54
CA PHE A 119 13.34 -0.21 20.01
C PHE A 119 13.68 0.90 21.00
N LEU A 120 12.67 1.59 21.55
CA LEU A 120 12.87 2.70 22.48
C LEU A 120 13.52 2.23 23.81
N ALA A 121 13.15 1.04 24.30
CA ALA A 121 13.76 0.47 25.49
C ALA A 121 15.26 0.13 25.30
N GLU A 122 15.63 -0.34 24.11
CA GLU A 122 17.02 -0.62 23.75
C GLU A 122 17.79 0.68 23.48
N ASN A 123 17.19 1.61 22.75
CA ASN A 123 17.79 2.86 22.34
C ASN A 123 18.11 3.77 23.55
N ALA A 124 17.23 3.81 24.56
CA ALA A 124 17.44 4.57 25.80
C ALA A 124 18.71 4.15 26.59
N ARG A 125 19.24 2.95 26.32
CA ARG A 125 20.46 2.43 26.97
C ARG A 125 21.75 2.80 26.24
N ARG A 126 21.61 3.35 25.03
CA ARG A 126 22.77 3.75 24.23
C ARG A 126 23.43 4.99 24.83
N PRO A 127 24.76 5.01 24.93
CA PRO A 127 25.49 6.22 25.31
C PRO A 127 25.13 7.39 24.36
N GLY A 128 24.89 8.56 24.92
CA GLY A 128 24.54 9.78 24.16
C GLY A 128 23.04 9.96 23.89
N VAL A 129 22.21 8.93 24.10
CA VAL A 129 20.77 9.05 23.94
C VAL A 129 20.13 9.60 25.21
N THR A 130 19.32 10.62 25.04
CA THR A 130 18.51 11.24 26.10
C THR A 130 17.03 11.00 25.83
N SER A 131 16.26 10.65 26.88
CA SER A 131 14.81 10.50 26.80
C SER A 131 14.14 11.66 27.53
N THR A 132 13.13 12.26 26.92
CA THR A 132 12.29 13.29 27.53
C THR A 132 11.11 12.68 28.29
N SER A 133 10.40 13.48 29.08
CA SER A 133 9.20 13.04 29.79
C SER A 133 8.03 12.64 28.90
N SER A 134 7.97 13.13 27.67
CA SER A 134 6.97 12.75 26.66
C SER A 134 7.24 11.36 26.08
N GLY A 135 8.49 10.88 26.17
CA GLY A 135 9.01 9.68 25.55
C GLY A 135 9.75 9.92 24.23
N LEU A 136 9.88 11.18 23.80
CA LEU A 136 10.79 11.51 22.69
C LEU A 136 12.21 11.15 23.11
N GLN A 137 12.96 10.49 22.23
CA GLN A 137 14.40 10.25 22.45
C GLN A 137 15.21 11.03 21.42
N PHE A 138 16.40 11.48 21.84
CA PHE A 138 17.29 12.19 20.94
C PHE A 138 18.76 11.95 21.28
N GLU A 139 19.61 12.16 20.29
CA GLU A 139 21.06 12.15 20.39
C GLU A 139 21.59 13.40 19.68
N VAL A 140 22.54 14.07 20.30
CA VAL A 140 23.22 15.24 19.73
C VAL A 140 24.40 14.74 18.90
N LEU A 141 24.30 14.82 17.58
CA LEU A 141 25.38 14.42 16.66
C LEU A 141 26.43 15.53 16.53
N GLN A 142 25.98 16.78 16.50
CA GLN A 142 26.83 17.97 16.47
C GLN A 142 26.25 18.98 17.45
N ALA A 143 26.99 19.26 18.52
CA ALA A 143 26.60 20.28 19.47
C ALA A 143 26.82 21.68 18.91
N SER A 144 25.96 22.62 19.29
CA SER A 144 26.08 24.05 18.99
C SER A 144 25.63 24.87 20.18
N THR A 145 26.15 26.11 20.28
CA THR A 145 25.74 27.14 21.24
C THR A 145 24.90 28.23 20.59
N GLY A 146 24.41 28.01 19.37
CA GLY A 146 23.53 28.93 18.66
C GLY A 146 22.20 29.16 19.36
N ALA A 147 21.39 30.05 18.83
CA ALA A 147 20.06 30.36 19.37
C ALA A 147 19.13 29.12 19.38
N THR A 148 18.20 29.08 20.33
CA THR A 148 17.13 28.11 20.41
C THR A 148 15.86 28.67 19.81
N THR A 149 14.97 27.79 19.30
CA THR A 149 13.72 28.20 18.67
C THR A 149 12.64 28.58 19.68
N GLN A 150 11.74 29.45 19.21
CA GLN A 150 10.48 29.76 19.88
C GLN A 150 9.30 29.19 19.08
N PRO A 151 8.13 28.91 19.68
CA PRO A 151 6.99 28.30 18.98
C PRO A 151 6.46 29.09 17.77
N THR A 152 6.76 30.39 17.69
CA THR A 152 6.31 31.27 16.62
C THR A 152 7.34 31.48 15.52
N ASP A 153 8.53 30.91 15.67
CA ASP A 153 9.62 31.11 14.72
C ASP A 153 9.38 30.34 13.42
N THR A 154 10.02 30.81 12.38
CA THR A 154 10.22 30.08 11.12
C THR A 154 11.66 29.61 11.07
N VAL A 155 11.89 28.36 10.78
CA VAL A 155 13.21 27.75 10.71
C VAL A 155 13.57 27.31 9.31
N LYS A 156 14.86 27.42 8.97
CA LYS A 156 15.48 26.75 7.82
C LYS A 156 16.21 25.52 8.36
N ILE A 157 15.87 24.34 7.85
CA ILE A 157 16.31 23.08 8.41
C ILE A 157 16.55 22.05 7.31
N ASP A 158 17.65 21.34 7.42
CA ASP A 158 17.83 20.09 6.69
C ASP A 158 17.41 18.92 7.57
N TYR A 159 16.68 17.99 6.98
CA TYR A 159 16.29 16.79 7.68
C TYR A 159 16.04 15.60 6.76
N ARG A 160 16.18 14.41 7.35
CA ARG A 160 15.76 13.15 6.78
C ARG A 160 14.86 12.44 7.76
N SER A 161 13.63 12.16 7.36
CA SER A 161 12.68 11.36 8.13
C SER A 161 12.52 9.96 7.53
N LYS A 162 12.48 8.94 8.38
CA LYS A 162 12.31 7.54 7.98
C LYS A 162 11.52 6.76 9.01
N LEU A 163 10.87 5.70 8.54
CA LEU A 163 10.25 4.69 9.38
C LEU A 163 11.29 3.77 10.00
N LEU A 164 10.91 2.98 11.01
CA LEU A 164 11.79 2.03 11.67
C LEU A 164 12.30 0.94 10.70
N ASN A 165 11.52 0.58 9.69
CA ASN A 165 11.92 -0.35 8.63
C ASN A 165 12.94 0.22 7.62
N GLY A 166 13.34 1.49 7.78
CA GLY A 166 14.29 2.17 6.92
C GLY A 166 13.68 2.91 5.72
N GLN A 167 12.36 2.81 5.48
CA GLN A 167 11.69 3.58 4.43
C GLN A 167 11.85 5.07 4.68
N VAL A 168 12.45 5.78 3.72
CA VAL A 168 12.60 7.23 3.76
C VAL A 168 11.26 7.86 3.36
N LEU A 169 10.79 8.79 4.19
CA LEU A 169 9.57 9.56 3.95
C LEU A 169 9.89 10.91 3.31
N GLU A 170 10.92 11.57 3.83
CA GLU A 170 11.39 12.87 3.33
C GLU A 170 12.89 13.02 3.56
N ASP A 171 13.58 13.66 2.61
CA ASP A 171 15.03 13.84 2.65
C ASP A 171 15.42 15.14 1.93
N THR A 172 15.61 16.22 2.69
CA THR A 172 16.03 17.51 2.15
C THR A 172 17.50 17.52 1.76
N TYR A 173 18.32 16.69 2.42
CA TYR A 173 19.73 16.54 2.03
C TYR A 173 19.87 15.99 0.60
N ALA A 174 19.04 15.01 0.25
CA ALA A 174 19.06 14.41 -1.08
C ALA A 174 18.53 15.36 -2.16
N SER A 175 17.56 16.22 -1.82
CA SER A 175 17.01 17.22 -2.74
C SER A 175 17.92 18.44 -2.91
N GLY A 176 18.83 18.70 -1.96
CA GLY A 176 19.66 19.90 -1.89
C GLY A 176 18.88 21.18 -1.55
N HIS A 177 17.65 21.05 -1.07
CA HIS A 177 16.78 22.17 -0.73
C HIS A 177 16.32 22.04 0.73
N PRO A 178 16.93 22.80 1.67
CA PRO A 178 16.47 22.87 3.04
C PRO A 178 15.01 23.29 3.14
N ALA A 179 14.29 22.73 4.08
CA ALA A 179 12.90 23.10 4.34
C ALA A 179 12.80 24.40 5.14
N ILE A 180 11.81 25.23 4.79
CA ILE A 180 11.42 26.40 5.58
C ILE A 180 10.09 26.06 6.28
N ILE A 181 10.14 26.00 7.62
CA ILE A 181 9.03 25.51 8.43
C ILE A 181 8.62 26.57 9.46
N ALA A 182 7.37 27.02 9.39
CA ALA A 182 6.77 27.87 10.44
C ALA A 182 6.32 26.95 11.60
N LEU A 183 6.97 27.03 12.75
CA LEU A 183 6.78 26.10 13.87
C LEU A 183 5.34 26.09 14.43
N ASN A 184 4.65 27.22 14.36
CA ASN A 184 3.26 27.35 14.78
C ASN A 184 2.25 26.64 13.83
N GLN A 185 2.70 26.19 12.64
CA GLN A 185 1.87 25.46 11.68
C GLN A 185 2.13 23.95 11.71
N VAL A 186 3.13 23.52 12.46
CA VAL A 186 3.46 22.09 12.60
C VAL A 186 2.47 21.45 13.57
N SER A 187 1.73 20.46 13.11
CA SER A 187 0.75 19.73 13.93
C SER A 187 1.34 18.55 14.71
N MET A 188 2.52 18.07 14.35
CA MET A 188 3.17 16.92 14.98
C MET A 188 3.83 17.32 16.30
N PRO A 189 3.34 16.82 17.47
CA PRO A 189 3.88 17.21 18.77
C PRO A 189 5.37 16.87 18.94
N GLY A 190 5.80 15.72 18.44
CA GLY A 190 7.22 15.30 18.49
C GLY A 190 8.15 16.23 17.73
N TRP A 191 7.70 16.75 16.59
CA TRP A 191 8.47 17.73 15.83
C TRP A 191 8.56 19.06 16.55
N GLN A 192 7.44 19.54 17.13
CA GLN A 192 7.46 20.78 17.92
C GLN A 192 8.36 20.67 19.15
N GLU A 193 8.41 19.51 19.80
CA GLU A 193 9.29 19.26 20.93
C GLU A 193 10.75 19.19 20.49
N ALA A 194 11.04 18.46 19.40
CA ALA A 194 12.37 18.33 18.84
C ALA A 194 12.98 19.70 18.51
N MET A 195 12.21 20.56 17.84
CA MET A 195 12.70 21.91 17.49
C MET A 195 13.12 22.73 18.71
N ARG A 196 12.39 22.66 19.81
CA ARG A 196 12.74 23.37 21.06
C ARG A 196 14.02 22.89 21.72
N LEU A 197 14.47 21.68 21.40
CA LEU A 197 15.72 21.11 21.92
C LEU A 197 16.94 21.48 21.06
N MET A 198 16.72 21.93 19.81
CA MET A 198 17.79 22.24 18.88
C MET A 198 18.35 23.66 19.08
N HIS A 199 19.67 23.78 18.82
CA HIS A 199 20.38 25.04 18.68
C HIS A 199 20.75 25.25 17.21
N THR A 200 20.71 26.48 16.74
CA THR A 200 21.18 26.82 15.37
C THR A 200 22.60 26.35 15.15
N GLY A 201 22.86 25.66 14.04
CA GLY A 201 24.13 25.01 13.71
C GLY A 201 24.33 23.65 14.39
N GLY A 202 23.33 23.16 15.14
CA GLY A 202 23.36 21.85 15.77
C GLY A 202 22.68 20.78 14.91
N LYS A 203 23.21 19.55 15.00
CA LYS A 203 22.66 18.37 14.31
C LYS A 203 22.26 17.30 15.31
N TYR A 204 21.09 16.71 15.12
CA TYR A 204 20.46 15.82 16.08
C TYR A 204 19.82 14.63 15.36
N THR A 205 19.72 13.51 16.05
CA THR A 205 18.79 12.43 15.70
C THR A 205 17.67 12.38 16.73
N PHE A 206 16.44 12.34 16.27
CA PHE A 206 15.25 12.17 17.09
C PHE A 206 14.58 10.85 16.76
N TRP A 207 14.14 10.12 17.81
CA TRP A 207 13.27 8.95 17.70
C TRP A 207 11.93 9.34 18.30
N VAL A 208 10.97 9.51 17.41
CA VAL A 208 9.64 10.06 17.70
C VAL A 208 8.66 8.92 17.86
N PRO A 209 8.20 8.62 19.09
CA PRO A 209 7.15 7.62 19.31
C PRO A 209 5.91 7.95 18.49
N ALA A 210 5.16 6.94 18.08
CA ALA A 210 3.95 7.11 17.27
C ALA A 210 2.95 8.09 17.87
N LYS A 211 2.77 8.08 19.20
CA LYS A 211 1.89 9.02 19.92
C LYS A 211 2.29 10.49 19.79
N LEU A 212 3.54 10.77 19.47
CA LEU A 212 4.07 12.11 19.21
C LEU A 212 4.20 12.38 17.70
N GLY A 213 3.94 11.39 16.85
CA GLY A 213 3.94 11.45 15.41
C GLY A 213 2.53 11.36 14.82
N TYR A 214 2.28 10.33 14.01
CA TYR A 214 1.01 10.14 13.30
C TYR A 214 -0.02 9.27 14.05
N GLY A 215 0.33 8.77 15.23
CA GLY A 215 -0.57 8.09 16.16
C GLY A 215 -1.10 6.75 15.67
N GLU A 216 -2.21 6.32 16.28
CA GLU A 216 -2.86 5.04 16.03
C GLU A 216 -3.47 4.92 14.63
N SER A 217 -3.72 6.03 13.95
CA SER A 217 -4.33 6.03 12.62
C SER A 217 -3.31 5.98 11.49
N GLY A 218 -2.07 6.41 11.73
CA GLY A 218 -1.10 6.67 10.66
C GLY A 218 -1.53 7.83 9.75
N SER A 219 -0.91 7.95 8.58
CA SER A 219 -1.27 8.96 7.57
C SER A 219 -0.70 8.57 6.20
N GLY A 220 -1.53 8.51 5.16
CA GLY A 220 -1.09 8.13 3.82
C GLY A 220 -0.40 6.76 3.82
N ASP A 221 0.90 6.74 3.45
CA ASP A 221 1.72 5.54 3.42
C ASP A 221 2.35 5.19 4.79
N ILE A 222 2.10 6.01 5.83
CA ILE A 222 2.59 5.79 7.18
C ILE A 222 1.58 4.91 7.92
N GLU A 223 2.04 3.72 8.31
CA GLU A 223 1.21 2.74 8.99
C GLU A 223 0.75 3.21 10.38
N PRO A 224 -0.36 2.65 10.90
CA PRO A 224 -0.79 2.84 12.27
C PRO A 224 0.34 2.55 13.28
N ASN A 225 0.48 3.39 14.29
CA ASN A 225 1.51 3.28 15.34
C ASN A 225 2.96 3.18 14.82
N ALA A 226 3.25 3.73 13.64
CA ALA A 226 4.62 3.78 13.14
C ALA A 226 5.40 4.91 13.82
N MET A 227 6.52 4.55 14.47
CA MET A 227 7.46 5.54 14.98
C MET A 227 8.34 6.11 13.86
N LEU A 228 8.85 7.31 14.06
CA LEU A 228 9.74 7.99 13.15
C LEU A 228 11.15 8.10 13.71
N THR A 229 12.13 8.04 12.82
CA THR A 229 13.49 8.52 13.09
C THR A 229 13.72 9.74 12.21
N ILE A 230 14.15 10.85 12.82
CA ILE A 230 14.40 12.12 12.13
C ILE A 230 15.84 12.55 12.46
N GLU A 231 16.67 12.59 11.44
CA GLU A 231 17.96 13.28 11.51
C GLU A 231 17.75 14.71 11.03
N ALA A 232 18.14 15.70 11.80
CA ALA A 232 17.84 17.10 11.50
C ALA A 232 19.03 18.01 11.85
N GLU A 233 19.26 19.03 11.02
CA GLU A 233 20.24 20.08 11.23
C GLU A 233 19.55 21.43 11.13
N LEU A 234 19.56 22.19 12.23
CA LEU A 234 18.94 23.51 12.29
C LEU A 234 19.90 24.55 11.72
N LEU A 235 19.62 25.04 10.51
CA LEU A 235 20.50 25.95 9.80
C LEU A 235 20.31 27.39 10.25
N GLU A 236 19.04 27.86 10.33
CA GLU A 236 18.72 29.25 10.61
C GLU A 236 17.36 29.40 11.29
N ILE A 237 17.20 30.42 12.10
CA ILE A 237 15.94 30.82 12.72
C ILE A 237 15.61 32.23 12.25
N ALA A 238 14.41 32.39 11.61
CA ALA A 238 13.86 33.68 11.32
C ALA A 238 12.83 34.09 12.37
N THR A 239 12.95 35.27 12.89
CA THR A 239 11.94 35.92 13.69
C THR A 239 10.69 36.23 12.85
N PRO A 240 9.48 36.28 13.46
CA PRO A 240 8.24 36.58 12.73
C PRO A 240 8.36 37.83 11.85
N GLY A 241 8.06 37.69 10.54
CA GLY A 241 8.10 38.78 9.56
C GLY A 241 9.38 38.84 8.70
N VAL A 242 10.39 38.02 8.98
CA VAL A 242 11.57 37.87 8.12
C VAL A 242 11.36 36.69 7.19
N LYS A 243 11.50 36.90 5.87
CA LYS A 243 11.52 35.81 4.89
C LYS A 243 12.90 35.15 4.88
N LEU A 244 12.93 33.83 4.99
CA LEU A 244 14.10 33.03 4.68
C LEU A 244 14.09 32.71 3.18
N ASP A 245 15.20 32.91 2.50
CA ASP A 245 15.35 32.55 1.09
C ASP A 245 15.93 31.14 0.96
N ASN A 246 15.51 30.41 -0.08
CA ASN A 246 15.98 29.08 -0.42
C ASN A 246 17.19 29.10 -1.38
N ASP A 247 18.10 30.09 -1.23
CA ASP A 247 19.30 30.15 -2.08
C ASP A 247 20.27 29.00 -1.80
#